data_5338d5144d3342c2e4513734c32ce9b4
#
_entry.id   5338d5144d3342c2e4513734c32ce9b4
#
_cell.length_a   1.000
_cell.length_b   1.000
_cell.length_c   1.000
_cell.angle_alpha   90.00
_cell.angle_beta   90.00
_cell.angle_gamma   90.00
#
_symmetry.space_group_name_H-M   'P 1'
#
loop_
_entity.id
_entity.type
_entity.pdbx_description
1 polymer ?
#
loop_
_entity_poly.entity_id
_entity_poly.type
_entity_poly.pdbx_seq_one_letter_code
_entity_poly.pdbx_strand_id
1 'polypeptide(L)'
;DTLSLHDALPILIYRHYTTLDGVMEKEDPNNWEFVVPAKLKQLWKEQDFGQYAMADGKMPVAFLSNNDITGGNSGSPVLNANGELIGLAFDGNWESMSSDVMFEPDLQRCINVDIRYVLFIVDKFGGAGWLLDEMTIVK
;
A
#
# COMPACT_ATOMS: atom_id res chain seq x y z
N ASP A 1 -2.82 44.67 2.21
CA ASP A 1 -2.25 43.34 2.00
C ASP A 1 -3.28 42.27 2.44
N THR A 2 -4.15 41.90 1.52
CA THR A 2 -5.02 40.74 1.69
C THR A 2 -4.20 39.51 1.37
N LEU A 3 -3.67 38.83 2.40
CA LEU A 3 -3.19 37.48 2.28
C LEU A 3 -4.36 36.60 1.79
N SER A 4 -4.25 36.15 0.57
CA SER A 4 -5.20 35.18 0.01
C SER A 4 -5.16 33.92 0.89
N LEU A 5 -6.32 33.41 1.29
CA LEU A 5 -6.44 32.12 2.00
C LEU A 5 -5.75 30.97 1.25
N HIS A 6 -5.45 31.14 -0.04
CA HIS A 6 -4.74 30.19 -0.88
C HIS A 6 -3.23 30.12 -0.58
N ASP A 7 -2.66 31.18 0.03
CA ASP A 7 -1.23 31.23 0.36
C ASP A 7 -0.89 30.61 1.73
N ALA A 8 -1.91 30.24 2.52
CA ALA A 8 -1.75 29.79 3.90
C ALA A 8 -2.04 28.31 4.14
N LEU A 9 -2.54 27.57 3.15
CA LEU A 9 -2.80 26.15 3.31
C LEU A 9 -1.73 25.35 2.57
N PRO A 10 -0.97 24.49 3.28
CA PRO A 10 -0.13 23.53 2.60
C PRO A 10 -1.04 22.64 1.73
N ILE A 11 -0.85 22.67 0.43
CA ILE A 11 -1.51 21.74 -0.48
C ILE A 11 -0.93 20.36 -0.15
N LEU A 12 -1.67 19.56 0.58
CA LEU A 12 -1.31 18.20 0.87
C LEU A 12 -1.59 17.36 -0.39
N ILE A 13 -0.54 17.01 -1.11
CA ILE A 13 -0.65 16.14 -2.29
C ILE A 13 -0.52 14.71 -1.82
N TYR A 14 -1.63 13.97 -1.82
CA TYR A 14 -1.63 12.54 -1.59
C TYR A 14 -1.27 11.78 -2.86
N ARG A 15 -0.28 10.89 -2.77
CA ARG A 15 -0.09 9.87 -3.80
C ARG A 15 -1.07 8.74 -3.52
N HIS A 16 -1.63 8.17 -4.59
CA HIS A 16 -2.57 7.05 -4.49
C HIS A 16 -1.88 5.72 -4.18
N TYR A 17 -0.56 5.68 -4.04
CA TYR A 17 0.24 4.50 -3.68
C TYR A 17 1.48 4.89 -2.89
N THR A 18 2.02 3.91 -2.17
CA THR A 18 3.31 4.00 -1.47
C THR A 18 4.28 2.96 -2.02
N THR A 19 5.57 3.18 -1.80
CA THR A 19 6.65 2.28 -2.23
C THR A 19 7.54 1.88 -1.07
N LEU A 20 8.34 0.84 -1.28
CA LEU A 20 9.30 0.37 -0.29
C LEU A 20 10.36 1.44 0.06
N ASP A 21 10.63 2.38 -0.85
CA ASP A 21 11.50 3.53 -0.56
C ASP A 21 10.96 4.33 0.63
N GLY A 22 9.65 4.61 0.65
CA GLY A 22 9.02 5.31 1.76
C GLY A 22 9.04 4.54 3.08
N VAL A 23 9.04 3.21 3.03
CA VAL A 23 9.23 2.37 4.24
C VAL A 23 10.64 2.56 4.80
N MET A 24 11.66 2.58 3.92
CA MET A 24 13.05 2.79 4.33
C MET A 24 13.30 4.20 4.87
N GLU A 25 12.66 5.22 4.27
CA GLU A 25 12.74 6.61 4.74
C GLU A 25 12.16 6.82 6.14
N LYS A 26 11.17 6.00 6.51
CA LYS A 26 10.50 6.05 7.83
C LYS A 26 11.15 5.17 8.88
N GLU A 27 12.21 4.44 8.54
CA GLU A 27 12.87 3.56 9.51
C GLU A 27 13.33 4.32 10.75
N ASP A 28 12.90 3.85 11.92
CA ASP A 28 13.41 4.28 13.21
C ASP A 28 13.75 3.05 14.06
N PRO A 29 15.04 2.72 14.23
CA PRO A 29 15.46 1.56 15.02
C PRO A 29 15.15 1.65 16.51
N ASN A 30 14.78 2.84 17.01
CA ASN A 30 14.38 3.05 18.40
C ASN A 30 12.87 2.90 18.62
N ASN A 31 12.10 2.81 17.54
CA ASN A 31 10.66 2.60 17.59
C ASN A 31 10.31 1.27 16.94
N TRP A 32 9.84 0.32 17.72
CA TRP A 32 9.53 -1.03 17.25
C TRP A 32 8.54 -1.08 16.06
N GLU A 33 7.65 -0.09 15.95
CA GLU A 33 6.68 0.03 14.84
C GLU A 33 7.35 0.37 13.52
N PHE A 34 8.53 0.98 13.56
CA PHE A 34 9.25 1.45 12.37
C PHE A 34 10.57 0.71 12.13
N VAL A 35 10.82 -0.38 12.86
CA VAL A 35 11.98 -1.22 12.60
C VAL A 35 11.80 -1.99 11.30
N VAL A 36 12.72 -1.81 10.35
CA VAL A 36 12.72 -2.57 9.10
C VAL A 36 13.62 -3.80 9.23
N PRO A 37 13.11 -5.02 8.95
CA PRO A 37 13.92 -6.23 9.01
C PRO A 37 15.17 -6.17 8.11
N ALA A 38 16.30 -6.67 8.61
CA ALA A 38 17.58 -6.61 7.89
C ALA A 38 17.51 -7.25 6.49
N LYS A 39 16.82 -8.38 6.34
CA LYS A 39 16.61 -9.04 5.05
C LYS A 39 15.84 -8.15 4.07
N LEU A 40 14.81 -7.42 4.53
CA LEU A 40 14.06 -6.52 3.68
C LEU A 40 14.91 -5.34 3.21
N LYS A 41 15.75 -4.79 4.11
CA LYS A 41 16.74 -3.76 3.76
C LYS A 41 17.74 -4.26 2.72
N GLN A 42 18.20 -5.50 2.83
CA GLN A 42 19.10 -6.11 1.87
C GLN A 42 18.45 -6.21 0.48
N LEU A 43 17.24 -6.80 0.40
CA LEU A 43 16.49 -6.94 -0.85
C LEU A 43 16.25 -5.56 -1.51
N TRP A 44 15.96 -4.55 -0.71
CA TRP A 44 15.80 -3.19 -1.21
C TRP A 44 17.09 -2.60 -1.76
N LYS A 45 18.22 -2.75 -1.06
CA LYS A 45 19.55 -2.27 -1.51
C LYS A 45 20.01 -2.95 -2.81
N GLU A 46 19.72 -4.23 -2.93
CA GLU A 46 20.08 -5.04 -4.09
C GLU A 46 19.08 -4.86 -5.26
N GLN A 47 17.96 -4.17 -5.02
CA GLN A 47 16.85 -4.03 -5.98
C GLN A 47 16.32 -5.40 -6.45
N ASP A 48 16.44 -6.43 -5.60
CA ASP A 48 15.98 -7.78 -5.91
C ASP A 48 14.47 -7.91 -5.71
N PHE A 49 13.71 -7.20 -6.53
CA PHE A 49 12.25 -7.20 -6.49
C PHE A 49 11.61 -8.22 -7.44
N GLY A 50 12.41 -8.87 -8.27
CA GLY A 50 11.94 -9.86 -9.24
C GLY A 50 10.84 -9.30 -10.15
N GLN A 51 9.80 -10.09 -10.35
CA GLN A 51 8.66 -9.72 -11.21
C GLN A 51 7.63 -8.79 -10.53
N TYR A 52 7.85 -8.43 -9.28
CA TYR A 52 6.87 -7.69 -8.45
C TYR A 52 7.02 -6.18 -8.52
N ALA A 53 8.13 -5.68 -9.08
CA ALA A 53 8.35 -4.25 -9.26
C ALA A 53 7.35 -3.64 -10.26
N MET A 54 7.07 -2.36 -10.07
CA MET A 54 6.38 -1.55 -11.09
C MET A 54 7.28 -1.29 -12.30
N ALA A 55 6.71 -0.75 -13.38
CA ALA A 55 7.44 -0.45 -14.62
C ALA A 55 8.61 0.53 -14.42
N ASP A 56 8.55 1.38 -13.40
CA ASP A 56 9.62 2.30 -13.02
C ASP A 56 10.71 1.66 -12.12
N GLY A 57 10.62 0.35 -11.88
CA GLY A 57 11.55 -0.41 -11.05
C GLY A 57 11.30 -0.31 -9.54
N LYS A 58 10.28 0.43 -9.09
CA LYS A 58 9.97 0.57 -7.67
C LYS A 58 9.09 -0.56 -7.17
N MET A 59 9.30 -0.96 -5.90
CA MET A 59 8.44 -1.93 -5.23
C MET A 59 7.21 -1.21 -4.64
N PRO A 60 5.98 -1.48 -5.14
CA PRO A 60 4.77 -0.95 -4.52
C PRO A 60 4.52 -1.62 -3.17
N VAL A 61 3.90 -0.90 -2.23
CA VAL A 61 3.57 -1.44 -0.90
C VAL A 61 2.07 -1.37 -0.63
N ALA A 62 1.48 -0.21 -0.78
CA ALA A 62 0.06 0.01 -0.55
C ALA A 62 -0.52 0.98 -1.58
N PHE A 63 -1.84 0.92 -1.78
CA PHE A 63 -2.54 1.84 -2.66
C PHE A 63 -3.90 2.22 -2.08
N LEU A 64 -4.44 3.33 -2.57
CA LEU A 64 -5.77 3.82 -2.22
C LEU A 64 -6.78 3.41 -3.28
N SER A 65 -7.99 3.06 -2.83
CA SER A 65 -9.16 2.84 -3.68
C SER A 65 -10.36 3.61 -3.14
N ASN A 66 -11.35 3.83 -3.98
CA ASN A 66 -12.53 4.64 -3.64
C ASN A 66 -13.77 3.81 -3.24
N ASN A 67 -13.57 2.53 -2.93
CA ASN A 67 -14.63 1.70 -2.34
C ASN A 67 -14.76 2.02 -0.85
N ASP A 68 -15.97 1.77 -0.34
CA ASP A 68 -16.20 1.82 1.09
C ASP A 68 -15.49 0.69 1.86
N ILE A 69 -15.21 0.93 3.12
CA ILE A 69 -14.62 -0.03 4.05
C ILE A 69 -15.18 0.22 5.46
N THR A 70 -15.46 -0.84 6.18
CA THR A 70 -15.91 -0.79 7.57
C THR A 70 -15.20 -1.82 8.43
N GLY A 71 -15.37 -1.73 9.75
CA GLY A 71 -14.82 -2.71 10.69
C GLY A 71 -15.21 -4.14 10.33
N GLY A 72 -14.23 -5.06 10.32
CA GLY A 72 -14.39 -6.44 9.90
C GLY A 72 -13.96 -6.73 8.46
N ASN A 73 -13.73 -5.71 7.64
CA ASN A 73 -13.24 -5.88 6.26
C ASN A 73 -11.72 -6.09 6.16
N SER A 74 -10.97 -5.93 7.25
CA SER A 74 -9.52 -6.12 7.25
C SER A 74 -9.13 -7.51 6.73
N GLY A 75 -8.28 -7.56 5.68
CA GLY A 75 -7.88 -8.78 4.99
C GLY A 75 -8.81 -9.21 3.85
N SER A 76 -9.87 -8.47 3.57
CA SER A 76 -10.75 -8.74 2.44
C SER A 76 -10.04 -8.57 1.10
N PRO A 77 -10.34 -9.43 0.09
CA PRO A 77 -9.75 -9.30 -1.23
C PRO A 77 -10.26 -8.05 -1.95
N VAL A 78 -9.35 -7.33 -2.58
CA VAL A 78 -9.67 -6.22 -3.49
C VAL A 78 -9.47 -6.71 -4.91
N LEU A 79 -10.53 -6.65 -5.70
CA LEU A 79 -10.57 -7.17 -7.06
C LEU A 79 -10.67 -6.03 -8.06
N ASN A 80 -10.05 -6.21 -9.22
CA ASN A 80 -10.27 -5.32 -10.36
C ASN A 80 -11.56 -5.72 -11.13
N ALA A 81 -11.86 -4.99 -12.20
CA ALA A 81 -13.05 -5.22 -13.02
C ALA A 81 -13.09 -6.60 -13.70
N ASN A 82 -11.95 -7.29 -13.83
CA ASN A 82 -11.85 -8.63 -14.39
C ASN A 82 -11.98 -9.74 -13.31
N GLY A 83 -12.15 -9.36 -12.04
CA GLY A 83 -12.18 -10.31 -10.91
C GLY A 83 -10.79 -10.78 -10.47
N GLU A 84 -9.73 -10.12 -10.89
CA GLU A 84 -8.37 -10.44 -10.49
C GLU A 84 -8.03 -9.78 -9.14
N LEU A 85 -7.35 -10.53 -8.27
CA LEU A 85 -6.91 -10.03 -6.97
C LEU A 85 -5.77 -9.02 -7.15
N ILE A 86 -6.00 -7.77 -6.74
CA ILE A 86 -5.02 -6.68 -6.84
C ILE A 86 -4.49 -6.22 -5.49
N GLY A 87 -5.14 -6.57 -4.41
CA GLY A 87 -4.73 -6.20 -3.06
C GLY A 87 -5.59 -6.79 -1.96
N LEU A 88 -5.24 -6.46 -0.72
CA LEU A 88 -6.01 -6.81 0.47
C LEU A 88 -6.33 -5.52 1.23
N ALA A 89 -7.61 -5.28 1.51
CA ALA A 89 -8.05 -4.12 2.28
C ALA A 89 -7.60 -4.27 3.74
N PHE A 90 -7.14 -3.17 4.36
CA PHE A 90 -6.73 -3.24 5.77
C PHE A 90 -7.09 -2.01 6.59
N ASP A 91 -7.35 -0.84 5.99
CA ASP A 91 -7.67 0.37 6.74
C ASP A 91 -8.44 1.37 5.87
N GLY A 92 -8.92 2.44 6.48
CA GLY A 92 -9.45 3.63 5.83
C GLY A 92 -8.56 4.84 6.07
N ASN A 93 -8.65 5.84 5.18
CA ASN A 93 -8.02 7.12 5.45
C ASN A 93 -8.74 7.84 6.60
N TRP A 94 -8.15 8.93 7.10
CA TRP A 94 -8.73 9.69 8.22
C TRP A 94 -10.17 10.13 7.96
N GLU A 95 -10.48 10.53 6.74
CA GLU A 95 -11.80 10.96 6.31
C GLU A 95 -12.84 9.83 6.34
N SER A 96 -12.39 8.58 6.32
CA SER A 96 -13.28 7.40 6.41
C SER A 96 -13.82 7.14 7.82
N MET A 97 -13.39 7.86 8.85
CA MET A 97 -13.89 7.66 10.22
C MET A 97 -15.36 7.96 10.38
N SER A 98 -15.98 8.71 9.46
CA SER A 98 -17.40 9.00 9.43
C SER A 98 -18.20 8.09 8.49
N SER A 99 -17.57 7.12 7.82
CA SER A 99 -18.18 6.30 6.78
C SER A 99 -19.38 5.48 7.26
N ASP A 100 -19.37 5.02 8.52
CA ASP A 100 -20.48 4.28 9.11
C ASP A 100 -21.78 5.12 9.25
N VAL A 101 -21.67 6.45 9.16
CA VAL A 101 -22.80 7.39 9.21
C VAL A 101 -23.11 7.95 7.83
N MET A 102 -22.08 8.34 7.09
CA MET A 102 -22.20 8.92 5.75
C MET A 102 -20.93 8.64 4.96
N PHE A 103 -21.06 7.96 3.82
CA PHE A 103 -19.97 7.73 2.90
C PHE A 103 -19.81 8.92 1.94
N GLU A 104 -18.60 9.53 1.96
CA GLU A 104 -18.22 10.64 1.09
C GLU A 104 -17.23 10.16 0.01
N PRO A 105 -17.70 9.81 -1.18
CA PRO A 105 -16.87 9.17 -2.21
C PRO A 105 -15.73 10.04 -2.73
N ASP A 106 -15.81 11.35 -2.55
CA ASP A 106 -14.76 12.28 -3.00
C ASP A 106 -13.58 12.36 -2.02
N LEU A 107 -13.79 12.04 -0.74
CA LEU A 107 -12.81 12.18 0.33
C LEU A 107 -12.36 10.87 0.92
N GLN A 108 -13.29 9.92 1.10
CA GLN A 108 -13.00 8.65 1.78
C GLN A 108 -12.29 7.67 0.86
N ARG A 109 -11.30 7.01 1.40
CA ARG A 109 -10.48 6.02 0.67
C ARG A 109 -10.24 4.79 1.53
N CYS A 110 -10.35 3.63 0.90
CA CYS A 110 -9.85 2.38 1.43
C CYS A 110 -8.34 2.30 1.20
N ILE A 111 -7.62 1.83 2.20
CA ILE A 111 -6.17 1.59 2.12
C ILE A 111 -5.96 0.08 1.97
N ASN A 112 -5.21 -0.30 0.94
CA ASN A 112 -5.00 -1.67 0.56
C ASN A 112 -3.50 -1.98 0.48
N VAL A 113 -3.08 -3.15 0.94
CA VAL A 113 -1.75 -3.66 0.62
C VAL A 113 -1.74 -4.15 -0.83
N ASP A 114 -0.73 -3.79 -1.60
CA ASP A 114 -0.58 -4.22 -2.99
C ASP A 114 -0.28 -5.72 -3.05
N ILE A 115 -0.97 -6.47 -3.89
CA ILE A 115 -0.77 -7.91 -4.00
C ILE A 115 0.66 -8.26 -4.43
N ARG A 116 1.31 -7.41 -5.21
CA ARG A 116 2.71 -7.60 -5.62
C ARG A 116 3.65 -7.57 -4.43
N TYR A 117 3.38 -6.70 -3.43
CA TYR A 117 4.13 -6.68 -2.19
C TYR A 117 3.92 -7.96 -1.37
N VAL A 118 2.68 -8.43 -1.28
CA VAL A 118 2.37 -9.70 -0.59
C VAL A 118 3.14 -10.86 -1.22
N LEU A 119 3.10 -10.98 -2.55
CA LEU A 119 3.81 -12.04 -3.28
C LEU A 119 5.33 -11.91 -3.17
N PHE A 120 5.86 -10.69 -3.22
CA PHE A 120 7.28 -10.41 -2.97
C PHE A 120 7.71 -10.86 -1.56
N ILE A 121 6.91 -10.58 -0.54
CA ILE A 121 7.20 -11.02 0.83
C ILE A 121 7.14 -12.56 0.92
N VAL A 122 6.17 -13.20 0.31
CA VAL A 122 6.07 -14.68 0.30
C VAL A 122 7.29 -15.30 -0.39
N ASP A 123 7.63 -14.83 -1.58
CA ASP A 123 8.70 -15.39 -2.41
C ASP A 123 10.09 -15.00 -1.87
N LYS A 124 10.44 -13.71 -1.98
CA LYS A 124 11.81 -13.24 -1.74
C LYS A 124 12.17 -13.13 -0.27
N PHE A 125 11.27 -12.58 0.53
CA PHE A 125 11.53 -12.42 1.95
C PHE A 125 11.31 -13.73 2.71
N GLY A 126 10.18 -14.42 2.49
CA GLY A 126 9.82 -15.67 3.15
C GLY A 126 10.52 -16.91 2.58
N GLY A 127 10.98 -16.83 1.33
CA GLY A 127 11.58 -17.98 0.64
C GLY A 127 10.59 -19.10 0.30
N ALA A 128 9.31 -18.74 0.22
CA ALA A 128 8.19 -19.67 -0.04
C ALA A 128 7.65 -19.52 -1.47
N GLY A 129 8.52 -19.24 -2.43
CA GLY A 129 8.15 -19.04 -3.84
C GLY A 129 7.40 -20.23 -4.46
N TRP A 130 7.57 -21.43 -3.93
CA TRP A 130 6.83 -22.61 -4.35
C TRP A 130 5.30 -22.49 -4.19
N LEU A 131 4.82 -21.62 -3.28
CA LEU A 131 3.38 -21.34 -3.14
C LEU A 131 2.82 -20.61 -4.38
N LEU A 132 3.65 -19.88 -5.09
CA LEU A 132 3.23 -19.16 -6.29
C LEU A 132 3.00 -20.08 -7.49
N ASP A 133 3.59 -21.29 -7.47
CA ASP A 133 3.38 -22.30 -8.51
C ASP A 133 1.92 -22.83 -8.53
N GLU A 134 1.22 -22.65 -7.41
CA GLU A 134 -0.21 -23.00 -7.28
C GLU A 134 -1.15 -21.85 -7.68
N MET A 135 -0.61 -20.70 -8.04
CA MET A 135 -1.37 -19.49 -8.36
C MET A 135 -1.33 -19.17 -9.85
N THR A 136 -2.41 -18.63 -10.38
CA THR A 136 -2.40 -18.00 -11.71
C THR A 136 -2.07 -16.53 -11.57
N ILE A 137 -0.84 -16.14 -11.93
CA ILE A 137 -0.40 -14.74 -11.88
C ILE A 137 -0.66 -14.10 -13.23
N VAL A 138 -1.51 -13.08 -13.25
CA VAL A 138 -1.81 -12.26 -14.42
C VAL A 138 -0.86 -11.06 -14.44
N LYS A 139 -0.31 -10.72 -15.63
CA LYS A 139 0.65 -9.62 -15.83
C LYS A 139 0.04 -8.51 -16.65
#